data_2e7f4fe43d0e0aed8f5b2e41933a0889
#
_entry.id   2e7f4fe43d0e0aed8f5b2e41933a0889
#
_cell.length_a   1.000
_cell.length_b   1.000
_cell.length_c   1.000
_cell.angle_alpha   90.00
_cell.angle_beta   90.00
_cell.angle_gamma   90.00
#
_symmetry.space_group_name_H-M   'P 1'
#
loop_
_entity.id
_entity.type
_entity.pdbx_description
1 polymer ?
#
loop_
_entity_poly.entity_id
_entity_poly.type
_entity_poly.pdbx_seq_one_letter_code
_entity_poly.pdbx_strand_id
1 'polypeptide(L)'
;MRKAFIKHVKGFPWLTNVTLYGCLFAGGDFVHQSFSRNEEMDWRHTRNVAVVAFSFHGNFNFFWMRVLERRFPGNSVRMVVRKLFLDQTTAAPLATSVFYTGVSFLEGKEDIFQDWREKFLNTYKTGLMFWPFMQFLNFSLVPLYMRTTFTGCCAFVWATFLCFSRQSGDGTATAALAWMFTPKQGTTTEPEAEKPGPKLDQTGPKLDTEGPKQDSPSPKEETRTPTVKQDDQA
;
A
#
# COMPACT_ATOMS: atom_id res chain seq x y z
N MET A 1 13.65 -28.25 21.73
CA MET A 1 12.90 -27.16 21.13
C MET A 1 12.00 -27.60 19.95
N ARG A 2 12.47 -28.31 18.93
CA ARG A 2 11.67 -28.74 17.75
C ARG A 2 10.42 -29.57 18.11
N LYS A 3 10.54 -30.55 19.03
CA LYS A 3 9.40 -31.40 19.44
C LYS A 3 8.33 -30.65 20.24
N ALA A 4 8.75 -29.68 21.07
CA ALA A 4 7.82 -28.81 21.83
C ALA A 4 7.07 -27.86 20.88
N PHE A 5 7.76 -27.26 19.90
CA PHE A 5 7.14 -26.42 18.87
C PHE A 5 6.10 -27.19 18.05
N ILE A 6 6.45 -28.38 17.55
CA ILE A 6 5.51 -29.23 16.79
C ILE A 6 4.29 -29.64 17.64
N LYS A 7 4.49 -29.93 18.94
CA LYS A 7 3.39 -30.24 19.85
C LYS A 7 2.47 -29.02 20.05
N HIS A 8 3.04 -27.83 20.15
CA HIS A 8 2.27 -26.58 20.30
C HIS A 8 1.47 -26.24 19.03
N VAL A 9 2.08 -26.34 17.85
CA VAL A 9 1.42 -26.15 16.56
C VAL A 9 0.26 -27.12 16.37
N LYS A 10 0.41 -28.38 16.76
CA LYS A 10 -0.66 -29.38 16.68
C LYS A 10 -1.74 -29.19 17.74
N GLY A 11 -1.38 -28.63 18.91
CA GLY A 11 -2.32 -28.39 20.01
C GLY A 11 -3.26 -27.20 19.76
N PHE A 12 -2.77 -26.15 19.08
CA PHE A 12 -3.53 -24.92 18.83
C PHE A 12 -3.43 -24.46 17.37
N PRO A 13 -4.02 -25.23 16.43
CA PRO A 13 -3.86 -24.95 15.00
C PRO A 13 -4.43 -23.59 14.58
N TRP A 14 -5.48 -23.13 15.23
CA TRP A 14 -6.06 -21.81 15.01
C TRP A 14 -5.10 -20.70 15.40
N LEU A 15 -4.59 -20.68 16.63
CA LEU A 15 -3.67 -19.66 17.12
C LEU A 15 -2.38 -19.62 16.29
N THR A 16 -1.86 -20.78 15.92
CA THR A 16 -0.69 -20.89 15.04
C THR A 16 -0.94 -20.24 13.69
N ASN A 17 -2.11 -20.49 13.08
CA ASN A 17 -2.46 -19.90 11.80
C ASN A 17 -2.59 -18.37 11.89
N VAL A 18 -3.28 -17.88 12.92
CA VAL A 18 -3.49 -16.44 13.13
C VAL A 18 -2.15 -15.71 13.35
N THR A 19 -1.29 -16.27 14.19
CA THR A 19 0.06 -15.71 14.43
C THR A 19 0.91 -15.75 13.17
N LEU A 20 0.86 -16.86 12.43
CA LEU A 20 1.58 -16.99 11.17
C LEU A 20 1.19 -15.90 10.17
N TYR A 21 -0.11 -15.64 9.99
CA TYR A 21 -0.57 -14.59 9.08
C TYR A 21 -0.10 -13.20 9.52
N GLY A 22 -0.16 -12.88 10.81
CA GLY A 22 0.39 -11.62 11.33
C GLY A 22 1.87 -11.45 11.01
N CYS A 23 2.67 -12.51 11.24
CA CYS A 23 4.10 -12.50 10.93
C CYS A 23 4.40 -12.42 9.43
N LEU A 24 3.63 -13.14 8.59
CA LEU A 24 3.82 -13.13 7.14
C LEU A 24 3.52 -11.76 6.52
N PHE A 25 2.45 -11.12 6.97
CA PHE A 25 2.10 -9.79 6.49
C PHE A 25 3.07 -8.72 7.00
N ALA A 26 3.48 -8.78 8.27
CA ALA A 26 4.54 -7.91 8.79
C ALA A 26 5.85 -8.09 8.02
N GLY A 27 6.24 -9.34 7.75
CA GLY A 27 7.41 -9.66 6.95
C GLY A 27 7.31 -9.17 5.51
N GLY A 28 6.11 -9.27 4.89
CA GLY A 28 5.85 -8.77 3.55
C GLY A 28 6.00 -7.25 3.47
N ASP A 29 5.48 -6.53 4.47
CA ASP A 29 5.64 -5.09 4.57
C ASP A 29 7.11 -4.70 4.83
N PHE A 30 7.79 -5.40 5.73
CA PHE A 30 9.22 -5.20 5.97
C PHE A 30 10.04 -5.36 4.69
N VAL A 31 9.79 -6.41 3.91
CA VAL A 31 10.45 -6.62 2.61
C VAL A 31 10.15 -5.46 1.67
N HIS A 32 8.88 -5.07 1.54
CA HIS A 32 8.49 -3.94 0.70
C HIS A 32 9.22 -2.66 1.11
N GLN A 33 9.22 -2.30 2.39
CA GLN A 33 9.89 -1.09 2.88
C GLN A 33 11.42 -1.16 2.72
N SER A 34 12.03 -2.34 2.90
CA SER A 34 13.48 -2.54 2.71
C SER A 34 13.91 -2.35 1.25
N PHE A 35 13.04 -2.65 0.29
CA PHE A 35 13.29 -2.42 -1.13
C PHE A 35 12.78 -1.06 -1.61
N SER A 36 11.90 -0.41 -0.86
CA SER A 36 11.45 0.95 -1.13
C SER A 36 12.56 1.95 -0.84
N ARG A 37 12.55 3.07 -1.53
CA ARG A 37 13.59 4.11 -1.42
C ARG A 37 13.47 4.99 -0.17
N ASN A 38 12.59 4.67 0.76
CA ASN A 38 12.41 5.44 1.98
C ASN A 38 13.60 5.24 2.90
N GLU A 39 14.19 6.33 3.36
CA GLU A 39 15.38 6.32 4.22
C GLU A 39 15.07 5.75 5.62
N GLU A 40 13.81 5.83 6.08
CA GLU A 40 13.40 5.34 7.38
C GLU A 40 12.28 4.31 7.29
N MET A 41 12.38 3.28 8.16
CA MET A 41 11.39 2.21 8.26
C MET A 41 10.16 2.68 9.03
N ASP A 42 8.97 2.63 8.42
CA ASP A 42 7.71 2.91 9.10
C ASP A 42 7.18 1.68 9.87
N TRP A 43 7.66 1.53 11.09
CA TRP A 43 7.20 0.48 12.00
C TRP A 43 5.71 0.60 12.39
N ARG A 44 5.15 1.80 12.32
CA ARG A 44 3.72 2.01 12.59
C ARG A 44 2.88 1.36 11.50
N HIS A 45 3.27 1.54 10.24
CA HIS A 45 2.62 0.88 9.10
C HIS A 45 2.75 -0.64 9.21
N THR A 46 3.95 -1.17 9.44
CA THR A 46 4.18 -2.63 9.63
C THR A 46 3.30 -3.22 10.73
N ARG A 47 3.20 -2.53 11.87
CA ARG A 47 2.31 -2.93 12.96
C ARG A 47 0.85 -2.96 12.53
N ASN A 48 0.36 -1.93 11.84
CA ASN A 48 -1.03 -1.85 11.39
C ASN A 48 -1.37 -2.98 10.40
N VAL A 49 -0.48 -3.25 9.46
CA VAL A 49 -0.59 -4.39 8.54
C VAL A 49 -0.64 -5.72 9.30
N ALA A 50 0.24 -5.91 10.27
CA ALA A 50 0.25 -7.11 11.11
C ALA A 50 -1.04 -7.27 11.92
N VAL A 51 -1.57 -6.18 12.49
CA VAL A 51 -2.83 -6.20 13.27
C VAL A 51 -4.01 -6.59 12.38
N VAL A 52 -4.13 -6.03 11.18
CA VAL A 52 -5.19 -6.42 10.23
C VAL A 52 -5.07 -7.89 9.83
N ALA A 53 -3.85 -8.36 9.58
CA ALA A 53 -3.63 -9.76 9.23
C ALA A 53 -3.94 -10.71 10.38
N PHE A 54 -3.51 -10.39 11.58
CA PHE A 54 -3.77 -11.16 12.80
C PHE A 54 -5.26 -11.20 13.15
N SER A 55 -5.93 -10.02 13.15
CA SER A 55 -7.32 -9.91 13.58
C SER A 55 -8.31 -10.47 12.56
N PHE A 56 -8.06 -10.26 11.27
CA PHE A 56 -8.98 -10.69 10.21
C PHE A 56 -8.43 -11.83 9.35
N HIS A 57 -7.33 -11.64 8.62
CA HIS A 57 -6.90 -12.58 7.59
C HIS A 57 -6.61 -13.99 8.12
N GLY A 58 -5.90 -14.08 9.25
CA GLY A 58 -5.61 -15.37 9.90
C GLY A 58 -6.86 -16.10 10.36
N ASN A 59 -7.79 -15.38 10.99
CA ASN A 59 -9.07 -15.94 11.45
C ASN A 59 -9.95 -16.34 10.27
N PHE A 60 -10.17 -15.41 9.34
CA PHE A 60 -11.00 -15.64 8.17
C PHE A 60 -10.51 -16.83 7.36
N ASN A 61 -9.22 -16.89 7.01
CA ASN A 61 -8.65 -18.00 6.26
C ASN A 61 -8.83 -19.34 6.96
N PHE A 62 -8.59 -19.38 8.28
CA PHE A 62 -8.75 -20.62 9.06
C PHE A 62 -10.17 -21.18 9.02
N PHE A 63 -11.17 -20.33 9.20
CA PHE A 63 -12.57 -20.76 9.15
C PHE A 63 -13.04 -21.01 7.73
N TRP A 64 -12.65 -20.17 6.77
CA TRP A 64 -13.02 -20.28 5.36
C TRP A 64 -12.57 -21.61 4.75
N MET A 65 -11.32 -21.98 4.94
CA MET A 65 -10.79 -23.26 4.42
C MET A 65 -11.56 -24.46 5.00
N ARG A 66 -11.99 -24.41 6.24
CA ARG A 66 -12.82 -25.46 6.84
C ARG A 66 -14.23 -25.51 6.27
N VAL A 67 -14.82 -24.34 6.02
CA VAL A 67 -16.14 -24.26 5.36
C VAL A 67 -16.05 -24.86 3.96
N LEU A 68 -15.03 -24.48 3.17
CA LEU A 68 -14.81 -25.05 1.84
C LEU A 68 -14.63 -26.56 1.86
N GLU A 69 -13.81 -27.10 2.78
CA GLU A 69 -13.57 -28.53 2.89
C GLU A 69 -14.83 -29.31 3.32
N ARG A 70 -15.62 -28.74 4.24
CA ARG A 70 -16.90 -29.36 4.66
C ARG A 70 -17.94 -29.32 3.55
N ARG A 71 -17.98 -28.25 2.77
CA ARG A 71 -19.00 -28.07 1.71
C ARG A 71 -18.66 -28.84 0.44
N PHE A 72 -17.35 -28.95 0.12
CA PHE A 72 -16.81 -29.61 -1.08
C PHE A 72 -15.68 -30.55 -0.69
N PRO A 73 -15.99 -31.72 -0.08
CA PRO A 73 -14.96 -32.63 0.38
C PRO A 73 -14.21 -33.26 -0.77
N GLY A 74 -12.92 -33.54 -0.54
CA GLY A 74 -12.04 -34.25 -1.47
C GLY A 74 -11.28 -33.33 -2.45
N ASN A 75 -10.43 -34.00 -3.26
CA ASN A 75 -9.45 -33.33 -4.13
C ASN A 75 -9.68 -33.63 -5.62
N SER A 76 -10.88 -34.11 -6.01
CA SER A 76 -11.19 -34.28 -7.43
C SER A 76 -11.16 -32.91 -8.14
N VAL A 77 -10.76 -32.85 -9.39
CA VAL A 77 -10.67 -31.63 -10.19
C VAL A 77 -11.94 -30.79 -10.09
N ARG A 78 -13.12 -31.45 -10.16
CA ARG A 78 -14.41 -30.77 -10.02
C ARG A 78 -14.56 -30.07 -8.66
N MET A 79 -14.14 -30.71 -7.56
CA MET A 79 -14.23 -30.10 -6.22
C MET A 79 -13.20 -28.98 -6.04
N VAL A 80 -11.99 -29.15 -6.57
CA VAL A 80 -10.97 -28.10 -6.57
C VAL A 80 -11.46 -26.86 -7.33
N VAL A 81 -12.02 -27.02 -8.52
CA VAL A 81 -12.57 -25.90 -9.31
C VAL A 81 -13.71 -25.19 -8.57
N ARG A 82 -14.61 -25.92 -7.92
CA ARG A 82 -15.69 -25.30 -7.13
C ARG A 82 -15.17 -24.52 -5.93
N LYS A 83 -14.21 -25.09 -5.17
CA LYS A 83 -13.54 -24.39 -4.06
C LYS A 83 -12.88 -23.12 -4.56
N LEU A 84 -12.15 -23.21 -5.66
CA LEU A 84 -11.44 -22.11 -6.26
C LEU A 84 -12.40 -21.00 -6.74
N PHE A 85 -13.47 -21.38 -7.41
CA PHE A 85 -14.48 -20.42 -7.87
C PHE A 85 -15.07 -19.63 -6.69
N LEU A 86 -15.49 -20.32 -5.62
CA LEU A 86 -16.03 -19.66 -4.42
C LEU A 86 -14.99 -18.82 -3.72
N ASP A 87 -13.75 -19.27 -3.65
CA ASP A 87 -12.65 -18.53 -3.05
C ASP A 87 -12.42 -17.21 -3.78
N GLN A 88 -12.33 -17.25 -5.10
CA GLN A 88 -12.07 -16.06 -5.91
C GLN A 88 -13.26 -15.09 -5.97
N THR A 89 -14.48 -15.59 -5.93
CA THR A 89 -15.68 -14.73 -6.02
C THR A 89 -16.13 -14.18 -4.67
N THR A 90 -15.73 -14.81 -3.55
CA THR A 90 -16.20 -14.42 -2.21
C THR A 90 -15.04 -14.01 -1.29
N ALA A 91 -14.07 -14.90 -1.09
CA ALA A 91 -13.01 -14.67 -0.12
C ALA A 91 -12.00 -13.63 -0.59
N ALA A 92 -11.56 -13.69 -1.85
CA ALA A 92 -10.57 -12.78 -2.39
C ALA A 92 -11.04 -11.30 -2.38
N PRO A 93 -12.26 -10.94 -2.87
CA PRO A 93 -12.71 -9.56 -2.79
C PRO A 93 -12.91 -9.08 -1.35
N LEU A 94 -13.41 -9.94 -0.46
CA LEU A 94 -13.57 -9.59 0.95
C LEU A 94 -12.23 -9.34 1.63
N ALA A 95 -11.29 -10.27 1.48
CA ALA A 95 -9.96 -10.15 2.10
C ALA A 95 -9.20 -8.92 1.59
N THR A 96 -9.24 -8.65 0.29
CA THR A 96 -8.61 -7.45 -0.31
C THR A 96 -9.27 -6.17 0.21
N SER A 97 -10.60 -6.14 0.30
CA SER A 97 -11.33 -4.97 0.84
C SER A 97 -10.94 -4.70 2.29
N VAL A 98 -10.94 -5.73 3.14
CA VAL A 98 -10.55 -5.58 4.56
C VAL A 98 -9.09 -5.16 4.71
N PHE A 99 -8.20 -5.61 3.84
CA PHE A 99 -6.80 -5.16 3.86
C PHE A 99 -6.71 -3.64 3.65
N TYR A 100 -7.24 -3.11 2.55
CA TYR A 100 -7.16 -1.68 2.24
C TYR A 100 -7.87 -0.83 3.30
N THR A 101 -9.12 -1.16 3.62
CA THR A 101 -9.92 -0.35 4.56
C THR A 101 -9.43 -0.50 6.00
N GLY A 102 -9.03 -1.69 6.41
CA GLY A 102 -8.55 -1.96 7.76
C GLY A 102 -7.23 -1.25 8.07
N VAL A 103 -6.27 -1.27 7.15
CA VAL A 103 -5.00 -0.54 7.34
C VAL A 103 -5.25 0.97 7.33
N SER A 104 -6.06 1.50 6.40
CA SER A 104 -6.43 2.92 6.36
C SER A 104 -7.13 3.38 7.64
N PHE A 105 -8.00 2.54 8.21
CA PHE A 105 -8.66 2.80 9.50
C PHE A 105 -7.65 2.88 10.66
N LEU A 106 -6.72 1.93 10.75
CA LEU A 106 -5.69 1.93 11.81
C LEU A 106 -4.68 3.08 11.67
N GLU A 107 -4.50 3.60 10.47
CA GLU A 107 -3.68 4.79 10.22
C GLU A 107 -4.41 6.09 10.55
N GLY A 108 -5.72 6.04 10.75
CA GLY A 108 -6.54 7.22 11.04
C GLY A 108 -6.75 8.11 9.83
N LYS A 109 -6.82 7.54 8.61
CA LYS A 109 -7.13 8.29 7.39
C LYS A 109 -8.57 8.84 7.47
N GLU A 110 -8.77 10.09 7.04
CA GLU A 110 -10.11 10.70 6.96
C GLU A 110 -11.04 9.90 6.04
N ASP A 111 -10.53 9.46 4.89
CA ASP A 111 -11.25 8.59 3.98
C ASP A 111 -10.62 7.20 3.95
N ILE A 112 -11.20 6.28 4.73
CA ILE A 112 -10.75 4.89 4.84
C ILE A 112 -10.95 4.08 3.54
N PHE A 113 -11.80 4.54 2.64
CA PHE A 113 -12.11 3.87 1.37
C PHE A 113 -11.33 4.42 0.18
N GLN A 114 -10.48 5.44 0.35
CA GLN A 114 -9.73 6.03 -0.76
C GLN A 114 -8.87 4.98 -1.48
N ASP A 115 -7.94 4.34 -0.77
CA ASP A 115 -7.07 3.31 -1.36
C ASP A 115 -7.87 2.15 -1.96
N TRP A 116 -8.99 1.79 -1.33
CA TRP A 116 -9.87 0.75 -1.83
C TRP A 116 -10.49 1.12 -3.18
N ARG A 117 -11.06 2.33 -3.32
CA ARG A 117 -11.66 2.78 -4.59
C ARG A 117 -10.64 2.86 -5.73
N GLU A 118 -9.44 3.33 -5.41
CA GLU A 118 -8.39 3.53 -6.42
C GLU A 118 -7.73 2.23 -6.87
N LYS A 119 -7.50 1.29 -5.96
CA LYS A 119 -6.60 0.15 -6.18
C LYS A 119 -7.27 -1.22 -6.17
N PHE A 120 -8.48 -1.33 -5.59
CA PHE A 120 -9.13 -2.63 -5.39
C PHE A 120 -9.29 -3.44 -6.67
N LEU A 121 -9.82 -2.85 -7.74
CA LEU A 121 -10.09 -3.58 -8.99
C LEU A 121 -8.82 -4.13 -9.62
N ASN A 122 -7.75 -3.36 -9.63
CA ASN A 122 -6.47 -3.79 -10.19
C ASN A 122 -5.83 -4.88 -9.33
N THR A 123 -5.85 -4.71 -8.01
CA THR A 123 -5.37 -5.71 -7.06
C THR A 123 -6.17 -7.01 -7.17
N TYR A 124 -7.50 -6.91 -7.28
CA TYR A 124 -8.35 -8.08 -7.43
C TYR A 124 -8.09 -8.81 -8.76
N LYS A 125 -7.93 -8.10 -9.87
CA LYS A 125 -7.54 -8.68 -11.17
C LYS A 125 -6.18 -9.39 -11.07
N THR A 126 -5.19 -8.77 -10.44
CA THR A 126 -3.89 -9.38 -10.19
C THR A 126 -4.02 -10.65 -9.33
N GLY A 127 -4.89 -10.61 -8.31
CA GLY A 127 -5.23 -11.78 -7.49
C GLY A 127 -5.85 -12.92 -8.26
N LEU A 128 -6.75 -12.62 -9.21
CA LEU A 128 -7.34 -13.62 -10.11
C LEU A 128 -6.31 -14.30 -11.03
N MET A 129 -5.19 -13.66 -11.29
CA MET A 129 -4.08 -14.27 -12.05
C MET A 129 -3.17 -15.09 -11.13
N PHE A 130 -2.87 -14.59 -9.93
CA PHE A 130 -1.93 -15.19 -8.99
C PHE A 130 -2.52 -16.41 -8.25
N TRP A 131 -3.63 -16.22 -7.54
CA TRP A 131 -4.17 -17.22 -6.60
C TRP A 131 -4.69 -18.50 -7.25
N PRO A 132 -5.43 -18.45 -8.38
CA PRO A 132 -5.88 -19.68 -9.04
C PRO A 132 -4.71 -20.57 -9.47
N PHE A 133 -3.66 -19.96 -10.01
CA PHE A 133 -2.47 -20.68 -10.41
C PHE A 133 -1.75 -21.32 -9.21
N MET A 134 -1.53 -20.55 -8.13
CA MET A 134 -0.90 -21.05 -6.91
C MET A 134 -1.73 -22.15 -6.24
N GLN A 135 -3.04 -22.00 -6.17
CA GLN A 135 -3.92 -23.00 -5.59
C GLN A 135 -4.01 -24.28 -6.46
N PHE A 136 -3.99 -24.12 -7.77
CA PHE A 136 -3.92 -25.29 -8.66
C PHE A 136 -2.62 -26.09 -8.42
N LEU A 137 -1.48 -25.44 -8.36
CA LEU A 137 -0.20 -26.07 -8.01
C LEU A 137 -0.26 -26.72 -6.63
N ASN A 138 -0.81 -26.04 -5.64
CA ASN A 138 -0.94 -26.51 -4.28
C ASN A 138 -1.75 -27.82 -4.19
N PHE A 139 -2.88 -27.86 -4.86
CA PHE A 139 -3.75 -29.05 -4.82
C PHE A 139 -3.26 -30.20 -5.70
N SER A 140 -2.54 -29.91 -6.79
CA SER A 140 -2.08 -30.91 -7.76
C SER A 140 -0.72 -31.51 -7.42
N LEU A 141 0.22 -30.68 -6.94
CA LEU A 141 1.62 -31.08 -6.80
C LEU A 141 2.08 -31.20 -5.34
N VAL A 142 1.44 -30.41 -4.42
CA VAL A 142 1.92 -30.35 -3.04
C VAL A 142 1.26 -31.40 -2.17
N PRO A 143 2.05 -32.24 -1.47
CA PRO A 143 1.52 -33.22 -0.52
C PRO A 143 0.68 -32.55 0.58
N LEU A 144 -0.37 -33.21 1.06
CA LEU A 144 -1.34 -32.65 2.00
C LEU A 144 -0.70 -31.99 3.24
N TYR A 145 0.36 -32.58 3.77
CA TYR A 145 1.05 -32.09 4.97
C TYR A 145 1.88 -30.80 4.72
N MET A 146 2.20 -30.49 3.46
CA MET A 146 2.95 -29.29 3.08
C MET A 146 2.08 -28.18 2.50
N ARG A 147 0.80 -28.42 2.22
CA ARG A 147 -0.09 -27.45 1.57
C ARG A 147 -0.20 -26.14 2.33
N THR A 148 -0.31 -26.20 3.65
CA THR A 148 -0.37 -25.00 4.51
C THR A 148 0.93 -24.19 4.43
N THR A 149 2.08 -24.86 4.42
CA THR A 149 3.38 -24.19 4.27
C THR A 149 3.51 -23.53 2.91
N PHE A 150 3.12 -24.22 1.84
CA PHE A 150 3.12 -23.67 0.49
C PHE A 150 2.20 -22.45 0.39
N THR A 151 0.96 -22.54 0.88
CA THR A 151 0.03 -21.41 0.93
C THR A 151 0.60 -20.24 1.76
N GLY A 152 1.30 -20.54 2.85
CA GLY A 152 1.99 -19.52 3.65
C GLY A 152 3.08 -18.78 2.86
N CYS A 153 3.89 -19.51 2.09
CA CYS A 153 4.89 -18.86 1.20
C CYS A 153 4.22 -17.98 0.13
N CYS A 154 3.13 -18.47 -0.48
CA CYS A 154 2.36 -17.68 -1.44
C CYS A 154 1.73 -16.44 -0.79
N ALA A 155 1.22 -16.58 0.44
CA ALA A 155 0.64 -15.47 1.20
C ALA A 155 1.68 -14.41 1.56
N PHE A 156 2.92 -14.81 1.84
CA PHE A 156 4.02 -13.86 2.07
C PHE A 156 4.32 -13.02 0.81
N VAL A 157 4.47 -13.67 -0.35
CA VAL A 157 4.66 -12.96 -1.62
C VAL A 157 3.49 -12.04 -1.91
N TRP A 158 2.28 -12.50 -1.68
CA TRP A 158 1.07 -11.71 -1.87
C TRP A 158 0.97 -10.52 -0.90
N ALA A 159 1.36 -10.69 0.36
CA ALA A 159 1.40 -9.61 1.35
C ALA A 159 2.41 -8.53 0.95
N THR A 160 3.60 -8.91 0.47
CA THR A 160 4.59 -7.97 -0.07
C THR A 160 4.00 -7.17 -1.23
N PHE A 161 3.30 -7.84 -2.16
CA PHE A 161 2.61 -7.18 -3.26
C PHE A 161 1.50 -6.22 -2.78
N LEU A 162 0.70 -6.62 -1.79
CA LEU A 162 -0.36 -5.76 -1.23
C LEU A 162 0.22 -4.49 -0.58
N CYS A 163 1.31 -4.61 0.16
CA CYS A 163 1.98 -3.47 0.77
C CYS A 163 2.57 -2.54 -0.31
N PHE A 164 3.20 -3.11 -1.34
CA PHE A 164 3.65 -2.35 -2.52
C PHE A 164 2.48 -1.63 -3.20
N SER A 165 1.40 -2.35 -3.53
CA SER A 165 0.23 -1.79 -4.20
C SER A 165 -0.38 -0.63 -3.42
N ARG A 166 -0.42 -0.75 -2.08
CA ARG A 166 -0.98 0.29 -1.22
C ARG A 166 -0.10 1.53 -1.13
N GLN A 167 1.20 1.36 -0.98
CA GLN A 167 2.13 2.48 -0.74
C GLN A 167 2.66 3.12 -2.03
N SER A 168 3.04 2.33 -3.00
CA SER A 168 3.81 2.78 -4.18
C SER A 168 3.18 2.41 -5.51
N GLY A 169 2.25 1.45 -5.54
CA GLY A 169 1.67 0.90 -6.75
C GLY A 169 0.23 1.33 -7.00
N ASP A 170 -0.28 0.87 -8.13
CA ASP A 170 -1.66 1.06 -8.58
C ASP A 170 -2.51 -0.23 -8.48
N GLY A 171 -1.97 -1.28 -7.86
CA GLY A 171 -2.60 -2.60 -7.74
C GLY A 171 -2.34 -3.53 -8.93
N THR A 172 -1.53 -3.13 -9.91
CA THR A 172 -1.21 -3.98 -11.06
C THR A 172 0.06 -4.82 -10.85
N ALA A 173 0.08 -6.02 -11.45
CA ALA A 173 1.27 -6.87 -11.45
C ALA A 173 2.43 -6.23 -12.23
N THR A 174 2.12 -5.47 -13.28
CA THR A 174 3.12 -4.79 -14.12
C THR A 174 3.88 -3.72 -13.34
N ALA A 175 3.19 -2.93 -12.52
CA ALA A 175 3.82 -1.94 -11.65
C ALA A 175 4.72 -2.62 -10.61
N ALA A 176 4.28 -3.74 -10.02
CA ALA A 176 5.08 -4.50 -9.06
C ALA A 176 6.34 -5.10 -9.69
N LEU A 177 6.23 -5.67 -10.89
CA LEU A 177 7.39 -6.18 -11.61
C LEU A 177 8.35 -5.06 -12.00
N ALA A 178 7.85 -3.95 -12.52
CA ALA A 178 8.67 -2.79 -12.85
C ALA A 178 9.44 -2.28 -11.62
N TRP A 179 8.78 -2.18 -10.47
CA TRP A 179 9.42 -1.79 -9.21
C TRP A 179 10.53 -2.75 -8.79
N MET A 180 10.33 -4.07 -8.89
CA MET A 180 11.34 -5.07 -8.53
C MET A 180 12.58 -5.04 -9.44
N PHE A 181 12.40 -4.75 -10.72
CA PHE A 181 13.47 -4.79 -11.71
C PHE A 181 14.05 -3.42 -12.07
N THR A 182 13.52 -2.31 -11.56
CA THR A 182 14.12 -0.99 -11.75
C THR A 182 15.37 -0.88 -10.86
N PRO A 183 16.58 -0.73 -11.44
CA PRO A 183 17.79 -0.55 -10.65
C PRO A 183 17.64 0.67 -9.74
N LYS A 184 18.12 0.58 -8.50
CA LYS A 184 18.30 1.75 -7.65
C LYS A 184 19.24 2.71 -8.38
N GLN A 185 18.73 3.76 -9.01
CA GLN A 185 19.57 4.86 -9.46
C GLN A 185 20.19 5.46 -8.20
N GLY A 186 21.49 5.21 -8.04
CA GLY A 186 22.29 5.91 -7.05
C GLY A 186 22.09 7.40 -7.26
N THR A 187 21.99 8.13 -6.20
CA THR A 187 21.99 9.58 -6.17
C THR A 187 23.18 10.07 -7.00
N THR A 188 22.93 10.30 -8.28
CA THR A 188 23.86 11.08 -9.09
C THR A 188 23.64 12.50 -8.57
N THR A 189 24.56 12.95 -7.73
CA THR A 189 24.74 14.36 -7.44
C THR A 189 24.78 15.05 -8.80
N GLU A 190 23.75 15.76 -9.18
CA GLU A 190 23.82 16.68 -10.32
C GLU A 190 25.06 17.55 -10.08
N PRO A 191 25.97 17.65 -11.06
CA PRO A 191 27.01 18.66 -10.95
C PRO A 191 26.29 20.01 -10.88
N GLU A 192 26.48 20.68 -9.76
CA GLU A 192 26.07 22.07 -9.53
C GLU A 192 26.42 22.86 -10.80
N ALA A 193 25.38 23.22 -11.57
CA ALA A 193 25.53 24.04 -12.74
C ALA A 193 26.13 25.36 -12.27
N GLU A 194 27.40 25.55 -12.60
CA GLU A 194 28.19 26.75 -12.41
C GLU A 194 27.36 27.94 -12.87
N LYS A 195 26.92 28.75 -11.90
CA LYS A 195 26.23 30.00 -12.17
C LYS A 195 27.16 30.86 -13.02
N PRO A 196 26.74 31.34 -14.21
CA PRO A 196 27.57 32.26 -14.99
C PRO A 196 27.90 33.50 -14.14
N GLY A 197 29.19 33.74 -13.94
CA GLY A 197 29.67 34.91 -13.25
C GLY A 197 29.18 36.19 -13.92
N PRO A 198 29.09 37.32 -13.18
CA PRO A 198 28.58 38.57 -13.71
C PRO A 198 29.50 39.06 -14.84
N LYS A 199 28.92 39.24 -16.01
CA LYS A 199 29.59 39.87 -17.16
C LYS A 199 29.99 41.31 -16.76
N LEU A 200 31.28 41.56 -16.74
CA LEU A 200 31.87 42.89 -16.65
C LEU A 200 31.47 43.65 -17.92
N ASP A 201 30.63 44.66 -17.74
CA ASP A 201 30.28 45.62 -18.81
C ASP A 201 31.41 46.64 -18.94
N GLN A 202 32.17 46.52 -20.01
CA GLN A 202 33.12 47.54 -20.43
C GLN A 202 32.48 48.44 -21.49
N THR A 203 31.87 49.53 -21.07
CA THR A 203 31.75 50.70 -21.96
C THR A 203 31.78 51.97 -21.11
N GLY A 204 32.82 52.75 -21.37
CA GLY A 204 33.13 54.02 -20.71
C GLY A 204 32.19 55.18 -21.05
N PRO A 205 32.49 56.36 -20.53
CA PRO A 205 31.51 57.38 -20.30
C PRO A 205 31.25 58.27 -21.51
N LYS A 206 30.00 58.67 -21.70
CA LYS A 206 29.65 59.89 -22.47
C LYS A 206 28.83 60.83 -21.62
N LEU A 207 29.36 61.99 -21.56
CA LEU A 207 29.03 63.23 -20.92
C LEU A 207 27.79 63.85 -21.59
N ASP A 208 27.16 64.77 -20.79
CA ASP A 208 26.33 65.96 -21.16
C ASP A 208 24.87 65.70 -21.51
N THR A 209 23.87 66.37 -21.09
CA THR A 209 23.67 67.73 -20.56
C THR A 209 22.19 67.89 -20.18
N GLU A 210 21.95 68.76 -19.16
CA GLU A 210 20.78 69.59 -18.93
C GLU A 210 19.36 69.04 -18.97
N GLY A 211 18.55 69.20 -18.01
CA GLY A 211 18.19 70.22 -17.10
C GLY A 211 16.70 70.19 -16.78
N PRO A 212 16.15 70.98 -15.87
CA PRO A 212 15.20 70.39 -14.89
C PRO A 212 13.75 70.87 -15.13
N LYS A 213 12.82 70.31 -14.35
CA LYS A 213 11.62 70.92 -13.76
C LYS A 213 10.52 69.92 -13.46
N GLN A 214 10.18 69.82 -12.20
CA GLN A 214 8.95 70.31 -11.54
C GLN A 214 7.73 69.45 -11.86
N ASP A 215 6.88 69.00 -11.00
CA ASP A 215 6.45 69.34 -9.64
C ASP A 215 5.51 68.12 -9.16
N SER A 216 5.52 67.98 -7.85
CA SER A 216 4.47 67.24 -7.08
C SER A 216 3.09 67.95 -7.23
N PRO A 217 1.97 67.44 -6.69
CA PRO A 217 1.81 66.70 -5.46
C PRO A 217 0.64 65.61 -5.46
N SER A 218 0.68 64.80 -4.45
CA SER A 218 -0.51 64.09 -3.84
C SER A 218 -1.55 65.15 -3.37
N PRO A 219 -2.83 64.80 -3.13
CA PRO A 219 -3.19 64.14 -1.89
C PRO A 219 -4.50 63.31 -1.82
N LYS A 220 -4.62 62.60 -0.69
CA LYS A 220 -5.80 62.34 0.19
C LYS A 220 -6.89 61.38 -0.28
N GLU A 221 -7.05 60.25 0.43
CA GLU A 221 -7.83 60.04 1.65
C GLU A 221 -9.36 60.20 1.47
N GLU A 222 -10.09 59.09 1.63
CA GLU A 222 -11.30 59.12 2.45
C GLU A 222 -11.79 57.70 2.85
N THR A 223 -11.75 57.53 4.10
CA THR A 223 -12.41 56.65 5.04
C THR A 223 -13.92 56.57 4.78
N ARG A 224 -14.48 55.34 4.93
CA ARG A 224 -15.79 55.14 5.60
C ARG A 224 -16.10 53.63 5.81
N THR A 225 -15.99 53.22 7.00
CA THR A 225 -16.87 52.28 7.72
C THR A 225 -17.92 53.11 8.47
N PRO A 226 -18.99 52.58 9.10
CA PRO A 226 -19.67 51.32 9.13
C PRO A 226 -21.21 51.44 8.97
N THR A 227 -22.00 50.39 8.96
CA THR A 227 -23.25 50.33 9.78
C THR A 227 -23.84 48.93 9.81
N VAL A 228 -23.98 48.43 10.99
CA VAL A 228 -24.84 47.38 11.56
C VAL A 228 -26.30 47.59 11.16
N LYS A 229 -27.04 46.53 10.87
CA LYS A 229 -28.42 46.32 11.32
C LYS A 229 -28.76 44.83 11.40
N GLN A 230 -28.97 44.42 12.55
CA GLN A 230 -29.83 43.42 13.18
C GLN A 230 -31.31 43.67 12.77
N ASP A 231 -32.04 42.59 12.64
CA ASP A 231 -33.45 42.33 13.04
C ASP A 231 -33.90 41.09 12.28
N ASP A 232 -34.14 40.01 12.91
CA ASP A 232 -35.27 39.53 13.70
C ASP A 232 -36.36 38.83 12.86
N GLN A 233 -36.70 37.59 13.29
CA GLN A 233 -38.00 36.89 13.29
C GLN A 233 -38.52 36.26 11.96
N ALA A 234 -38.54 35.00 11.88
CA ALA A 234 -39.68 34.08 12.12
C ALA A 234 -39.20 32.61 12.05
#